data_f9b0b1a30b1eb8669e2f9ff4646c3de0
#
_entry.id   f9b0b1a30b1eb8669e2f9ff4646c3de0
#
_cell.length_a   1.000
_cell.length_b   1.000
_cell.length_c   1.000
_cell.angle_alpha   90.00
_cell.angle_beta   90.00
_cell.angle_gamma   90.00
#
_symmetry.space_group_name_H-M   'P 1'
#
loop_
_entity.id
_entity.type
_entity.pdbx_description
1 polymer ?
#
loop_
_entity_poly.entity_id
_entity_poly.type
_entity_poly.pdbx_seq_one_letter_code
_entity_poly.pdbx_strand_id
1 'polypeptide(L)'
;LGGMFSERSGVVNIALEGIMIMGAFSSILFINVMQEAGVNIPPQLLLLLAILIAAAVGIVVSLLHAYAAINMKADQVISGTAINMFAPALAIFVARMIRTVQQVPFTNTFRMEKVPVLGDIPVLGPLLFQNTYITTYLGFAILAVSAIVLYKTKFGLRLRACGEHPQAADSVGINVYKMRYAGV
;
A
#
# COMPACT_ATOMS: atom_id res chain seq x y z
N LEU A 1 1.17 -8.35 3.15
CA LEU A 1 -0.27 -8.38 3.46
C LEU A 1 -1.12 -8.27 2.20
N GLY A 2 -0.89 -7.28 1.32
CA GLY A 2 -1.67 -7.14 0.07
C GLY A 2 -1.67 -8.42 -0.76
N GLY A 3 -0.51 -9.04 -0.98
CA GLY A 3 -0.41 -10.33 -1.68
C GLY A 3 -1.29 -11.44 -1.10
N MET A 4 -1.43 -11.49 0.23
CA MET A 4 -2.31 -12.46 0.87
C MET A 4 -3.79 -12.28 0.50
N PHE A 5 -4.28 -11.05 0.43
CA PHE A 5 -5.66 -10.78 0.00
C PHE A 5 -5.85 -11.14 -1.48
N SER A 6 -4.89 -10.78 -2.30
CA SER A 6 -4.91 -11.05 -3.73
C SER A 6 -4.91 -12.56 -4.01
N GLU A 7 -3.97 -13.32 -3.46
CA GLU A 7 -3.91 -14.78 -3.60
C GLU A 7 -5.18 -15.46 -3.08
N ARG A 8 -5.71 -15.02 -1.93
CA ARG A 8 -6.95 -15.56 -1.39
C ARG A 8 -8.19 -15.20 -2.20
N SER A 9 -8.11 -14.23 -3.11
CA SER A 9 -9.17 -13.92 -4.08
C SER A 9 -9.09 -14.75 -5.37
N GLY A 10 -8.01 -15.51 -5.56
CA GLY A 10 -7.73 -16.27 -6.78
C GLY A 10 -7.09 -15.44 -7.90
N VAL A 11 -6.49 -14.29 -7.55
CA VAL A 11 -5.67 -13.47 -8.46
C VAL A 11 -4.27 -13.35 -7.85
N VAL A 12 -3.24 -13.73 -8.59
CA VAL A 12 -1.85 -13.57 -8.13
C VAL A 12 -1.37 -12.17 -8.50
N ASN A 13 -1.09 -11.34 -7.50
CA ASN A 13 -0.59 -9.98 -7.72
C ASN A 13 0.94 -9.94 -7.61
N ILE A 14 1.60 -10.10 -8.73
CA ILE A 14 3.07 -9.97 -8.85
C ILE A 14 3.48 -8.48 -8.95
N ALA A 15 2.54 -7.58 -9.28
CA ALA A 15 2.80 -6.15 -9.44
C ALA A 15 3.09 -5.39 -8.13
N LEU A 16 3.10 -6.06 -6.98
CA LEU A 16 3.21 -5.42 -5.66
C LEU A 16 4.44 -4.53 -5.52
N GLU A 17 5.57 -4.92 -6.08
CA GLU A 17 6.80 -4.13 -6.05
C GLU A 17 6.63 -2.81 -6.82
N GLY A 18 6.09 -2.87 -8.03
CA GLY A 18 5.79 -1.67 -8.82
C GLY A 18 4.76 -0.76 -8.16
N ILE A 19 3.72 -1.34 -7.55
CA ILE A 19 2.71 -0.58 -6.79
C ILE A 19 3.36 0.15 -5.61
N MET A 20 4.24 -0.52 -4.86
CA MET A 20 4.98 0.09 -3.75
C MET A 20 5.89 1.22 -4.23
N ILE A 21 6.62 1.04 -5.33
CA ILE A 21 7.49 2.07 -5.91
C ILE A 21 6.68 3.30 -6.32
N MET A 22 5.55 3.12 -6.99
CA MET A 22 4.70 4.24 -7.41
C MET A 22 4.09 4.99 -6.22
N GLY A 23 3.63 4.26 -5.20
CA GLY A 23 3.13 4.85 -3.96
C GLY A 23 4.22 5.62 -3.21
N ALA A 24 5.41 5.02 -3.05
CA ALA A 24 6.56 5.66 -2.39
C ALA A 24 7.01 6.92 -3.14
N PHE A 25 7.17 6.83 -4.46
CA PHE A 25 7.57 7.97 -5.29
C PHE A 25 6.59 9.13 -5.17
N SER A 26 5.30 8.86 -5.30
CA SER A 26 4.25 9.90 -5.23
C SER A 26 4.18 10.56 -3.86
N SER A 27 4.35 9.80 -2.78
CA SER A 27 4.36 10.33 -1.42
C SER A 27 5.59 11.20 -1.14
N ILE A 28 6.77 10.78 -1.60
CA ILE A 28 8.02 11.55 -1.44
C ILE A 28 7.95 12.82 -2.27
N LEU A 29 7.44 12.76 -3.50
CA LEU A 29 7.26 13.94 -4.34
C LEU A 29 6.33 14.95 -3.67
N PHE A 30 5.22 14.48 -3.09
CA PHE A 30 4.29 15.34 -2.34
C PHE A 30 4.97 16.01 -1.14
N ILE A 31 5.71 15.25 -0.32
CA ILE A 31 6.45 15.80 0.82
C ILE A 31 7.43 16.87 0.35
N ASN A 32 8.20 16.59 -0.69
CA ASN A 32 9.17 17.52 -1.24
C ASN A 32 8.50 18.84 -1.72
N VAL A 33 7.41 18.74 -2.48
CA VAL A 33 6.66 19.93 -2.96
C VAL A 33 6.13 20.75 -1.79
N MET A 34 5.58 20.11 -0.75
CA MET A 34 5.07 20.81 0.44
C MET A 34 6.19 21.49 1.24
N GLN A 35 7.35 20.85 1.38
CA GLN A 35 8.50 21.41 2.07
C GLN A 35 9.10 22.60 1.31
N GLU A 36 9.19 22.53 0.00
CA GLU A 36 9.68 23.63 -0.83
C GLU A 36 8.71 24.81 -0.92
N ALA A 37 7.41 24.54 -0.90
CA ALA A 37 6.39 25.59 -0.83
C ALA A 37 6.38 26.33 0.52
N GLY A 38 7.19 25.88 1.50
CA GLY A 38 7.26 26.49 2.83
C GLY A 38 5.97 26.37 3.63
N VAL A 39 5.10 25.42 3.30
CA VAL A 39 3.83 25.23 3.98
C VAL A 39 4.07 24.66 5.37
N ASN A 40 3.69 25.39 6.40
CA ASN A 40 3.95 25.04 7.79
C ASN A 40 2.92 24.02 8.30
N ILE A 41 3.09 22.75 7.90
CA ILE A 41 2.25 21.63 8.34
C ILE A 41 3.01 20.84 9.42
N PRO A 42 2.33 20.41 10.51
CA PRO A 42 2.95 19.52 11.49
C PRO A 42 3.51 18.26 10.81
N PRO A 43 4.75 17.83 11.11
CA PRO A 43 5.39 16.71 10.44
C PRO A 43 4.56 15.42 10.41
N GLN A 44 3.85 15.11 11.49
CA GLN A 44 3.01 13.93 11.59
C GLN A 44 1.79 14.00 10.66
N LEU A 45 1.19 15.19 10.50
CA LEU A 45 0.07 15.39 9.58
C LEU A 45 0.56 15.29 8.12
N LEU A 46 1.73 15.84 7.81
CA LEU A 46 2.34 15.72 6.49
C LEU A 46 2.61 14.25 6.13
N LEU A 47 3.09 13.47 7.09
CA LEU A 47 3.31 12.03 6.91
C LEU A 47 2.00 11.28 6.66
N LEU A 48 0.94 11.58 7.41
CA LEU A 48 -0.37 10.96 7.20
C LEU A 48 -0.96 11.28 5.83
N LEU A 49 -0.85 12.53 5.38
CA LEU A 49 -1.27 12.93 4.03
C LEU A 49 -0.46 12.21 2.96
N ALA A 50 0.85 12.08 3.14
CA ALA A 50 1.73 11.34 2.23
C ALA A 50 1.34 9.85 2.14
N ILE A 51 0.98 9.21 3.26
CA ILE A 51 0.47 7.83 3.29
C ILE A 51 -0.86 7.72 2.51
N LEU A 52 -1.77 8.67 2.67
CA LEU A 52 -3.04 8.68 1.93
C LEU A 52 -2.81 8.81 0.42
N ILE A 53 -1.88 9.66 0.00
CA ILE A 53 -1.50 9.80 -1.41
C ILE A 53 -0.87 8.51 -1.93
N ALA A 54 0.05 7.91 -1.17
CA ALA A 54 0.64 6.62 -1.52
C ALA A 54 -0.42 5.54 -1.71
N ALA A 55 -1.40 5.47 -0.80
CA ALA A 55 -2.51 4.53 -0.89
C ALA A 55 -3.40 4.80 -2.12
N ALA A 56 -3.74 6.05 -2.39
CA ALA A 56 -4.55 6.42 -3.55
C ALA A 56 -3.87 6.04 -4.88
N VAL A 57 -2.57 6.34 -5.03
CA VAL A 57 -1.79 5.96 -6.21
C VAL A 57 -1.64 4.44 -6.30
N GLY A 58 -1.39 3.77 -5.18
CA GLY A 58 -1.33 2.32 -5.10
C GLY A 58 -2.63 1.67 -5.58
N ILE A 59 -3.79 2.19 -5.16
CA ILE A 59 -5.11 1.71 -5.63
C ILE A 59 -5.25 1.89 -7.15
N VAL A 60 -4.87 3.04 -7.71
CA VAL A 60 -4.96 3.27 -9.15
C VAL A 60 -4.10 2.26 -9.93
N VAL A 61 -2.87 2.04 -9.49
CA VAL A 61 -1.96 1.08 -10.14
C VAL A 61 -2.45 -0.36 -9.97
N SER A 62 -2.94 -0.73 -8.79
CA SER A 62 -3.50 -2.07 -8.57
C SER A 62 -4.77 -2.32 -9.41
N LEU A 63 -5.61 -1.30 -9.62
CA LEU A 63 -6.77 -1.40 -10.50
C LEU A 63 -6.39 -1.69 -11.96
N LEU A 64 -5.26 -1.17 -12.45
CA LEU A 64 -4.76 -1.51 -13.79
C LEU A 64 -4.43 -3.00 -13.90
N HIS A 65 -3.71 -3.54 -12.89
CA HIS A 65 -3.40 -4.97 -12.82
C HIS A 65 -4.67 -5.82 -12.68
N ALA A 66 -5.58 -5.43 -11.79
CA ALA A 66 -6.86 -6.10 -11.59
C ALA A 66 -7.70 -6.14 -12.88
N TYR A 67 -7.77 -5.03 -13.61
CA TYR A 67 -8.49 -4.98 -14.89
C TYR A 67 -7.89 -5.92 -15.92
N ALA A 68 -6.57 -5.93 -16.06
CA ALA A 68 -5.88 -6.83 -16.97
C ALA A 68 -6.13 -8.30 -16.61
N ALA A 69 -5.97 -8.66 -15.33
CA ALA A 69 -6.12 -10.04 -14.86
C ALA A 69 -7.58 -10.55 -14.86
N ILE A 70 -8.53 -9.70 -14.45
CA ILE A 70 -9.93 -10.12 -14.22
C ILE A 70 -10.78 -9.95 -15.48
N ASN A 71 -10.71 -8.80 -16.16
CA ASN A 71 -11.55 -8.49 -17.31
C ASN A 71 -10.94 -8.98 -18.63
N MET A 72 -9.65 -8.68 -18.83
CA MET A 72 -8.97 -9.08 -20.07
C MET A 72 -8.48 -10.53 -20.03
N LYS A 73 -8.54 -11.19 -18.86
CA LYS A 73 -8.00 -12.54 -18.64
C LYS A 73 -6.53 -12.69 -19.10
N ALA A 74 -5.78 -11.59 -18.99
CA ALA A 74 -4.36 -11.58 -19.33
C ALA A 74 -3.57 -12.44 -18.34
N ASP A 75 -2.42 -12.91 -18.79
CA ASP A 75 -1.48 -13.59 -17.89
C ASP A 75 -1.03 -12.65 -16.77
N GLN A 76 -1.27 -13.09 -15.53
CA GLN A 76 -1.03 -12.29 -14.31
C GLN A 76 0.45 -12.04 -14.08
N VAL A 77 1.31 -12.99 -14.49
CA VAL A 77 2.76 -12.88 -14.36
C VAL A 77 3.27 -11.81 -15.34
N ILE A 78 2.82 -11.86 -16.58
CA ILE A 78 3.23 -10.89 -17.61
C ILE A 78 2.75 -9.48 -17.24
N SER A 79 1.50 -9.35 -16.82
CA SER A 79 0.94 -8.06 -16.39
C SER A 79 1.67 -7.50 -15.17
N GLY A 80 1.96 -8.35 -14.17
CA GLY A 80 2.66 -7.95 -12.95
C GLY A 80 4.11 -7.54 -13.21
N THR A 81 4.84 -8.32 -13.99
CA THR A 81 6.24 -7.99 -14.36
C THR A 81 6.33 -6.72 -15.19
N ALA A 82 5.37 -6.48 -16.09
CA ALA A 82 5.33 -5.25 -16.88
C ALA A 82 5.18 -4.01 -15.96
N ILE A 83 4.31 -4.06 -14.96
CA ILE A 83 4.15 -2.97 -13.97
C ILE A 83 5.43 -2.79 -13.14
N ASN A 84 6.07 -3.88 -12.70
CA ASN A 84 7.30 -3.82 -11.92
C ASN A 84 8.47 -3.22 -12.70
N MET A 85 8.53 -3.41 -14.01
CA MET A 85 9.54 -2.77 -14.87
C MET A 85 9.17 -1.31 -15.18
N PHE A 86 7.90 -1.04 -15.41
CA PHE A 86 7.42 0.29 -15.77
C PHE A 86 7.51 1.29 -14.62
N ALA A 87 7.16 0.88 -13.40
CA ALA A 87 7.08 1.76 -12.24
C ALA A 87 8.40 2.46 -11.91
N PRO A 88 9.56 1.78 -11.76
CA PRO A 88 10.82 2.46 -11.50
C PRO A 88 11.27 3.33 -12.67
N ALA A 89 11.04 2.91 -13.91
CA ALA A 89 11.40 3.69 -15.09
C ALA A 89 10.60 5.00 -15.13
N LEU A 90 9.29 4.95 -14.86
CA LEU A 90 8.43 6.12 -14.79
C LEU A 90 8.84 7.05 -13.63
N ALA A 91 9.12 6.51 -12.45
CA ALA A 91 9.55 7.28 -11.29
C ALA A 91 10.86 8.05 -11.59
N ILE A 92 11.86 7.39 -12.17
CA ILE A 92 13.12 8.03 -12.56
C ILE A 92 12.90 9.08 -13.66
N PHE A 93 12.07 8.79 -14.64
CA PHE A 93 11.76 9.72 -15.73
C PHE A 93 11.11 11.00 -15.20
N VAL A 94 10.09 10.86 -14.35
CA VAL A 94 9.39 12.00 -13.74
C VAL A 94 10.31 12.79 -12.80
N ALA A 95 11.14 12.10 -11.99
CA ALA A 95 12.11 12.76 -11.12
C ALA A 95 13.09 13.63 -11.93
N ARG A 96 13.60 13.12 -13.05
CA ARG A 96 14.48 13.88 -13.96
C ARG A 96 13.78 15.07 -14.60
N MET A 97 12.53 14.93 -14.99
CA MET A 97 11.76 16.06 -15.57
C MET A 97 11.57 17.20 -14.58
N ILE A 98 11.31 16.85 -13.30
CA ILE A 98 11.02 17.85 -12.26
C ILE A 98 12.30 18.43 -11.66
N ARG A 99 13.35 17.61 -11.46
CA ARG A 99 14.53 17.96 -10.67
C ARG A 99 15.86 17.94 -11.41
N THR A 100 15.88 17.53 -12.67
CA THR A 100 17.12 17.32 -13.46
C THR A 100 18.02 16.20 -12.90
N VAL A 101 17.69 15.63 -11.75
CA VAL A 101 18.39 14.53 -11.08
C VAL A 101 17.46 13.33 -10.85
N GLN A 102 18.04 12.17 -10.57
CA GLN A 102 17.26 10.94 -10.36
C GLN A 102 16.70 10.80 -8.94
N GLN A 103 16.94 11.76 -8.07
CA GLN A 103 16.56 11.72 -6.67
C GLN A 103 15.66 12.89 -6.31
N VAL A 104 14.66 12.63 -5.48
CA VAL A 104 13.79 13.66 -4.91
C VAL A 104 14.21 13.85 -3.45
N PRO A 105 14.91 14.93 -3.09
CA PRO A 105 15.33 15.19 -1.73
C PRO A 105 14.12 15.56 -0.85
N PHE A 106 14.12 15.13 0.39
CA PHE A 106 13.18 15.59 1.41
C PHE A 106 13.85 15.59 2.79
N THR A 107 13.37 16.44 3.69
CA THR A 107 13.87 16.48 5.07
C THR A 107 13.07 15.51 5.92
N ASN A 108 13.76 14.54 6.53
CA ASN A 108 13.12 13.55 7.39
C ASN A 108 12.95 14.10 8.82
N THR A 109 11.78 14.66 9.10
CA THR A 109 11.38 15.20 10.41
C THR A 109 10.27 14.40 11.08
N PHE A 110 10.02 13.17 10.62
CA PHE A 110 8.84 12.39 11.00
C PHE A 110 9.06 11.48 12.21
N ARG A 111 10.27 11.45 12.75
CA ARG A 111 10.61 10.63 13.92
C ARG A 111 10.01 11.25 15.19
N MET A 112 9.31 10.45 15.97
CA MET A 112 8.84 10.86 17.29
C MET A 112 9.89 10.54 18.33
N GLU A 113 10.27 11.53 19.13
CA GLU A 113 11.24 11.34 20.22
C GLU A 113 10.68 10.38 21.28
N LYS A 114 9.40 10.53 21.63
CA LYS A 114 8.76 9.73 22.67
C LYS A 114 7.25 9.65 22.44
N VAL A 115 6.70 8.47 22.58
CA VAL A 115 5.23 8.28 22.60
C VAL A 115 4.72 8.68 23.99
N PRO A 116 3.72 9.58 24.10
CA PRO A 116 3.16 9.95 25.39
C PRO A 116 2.68 8.73 26.17
N VAL A 117 2.93 8.70 27.49
CA VAL A 117 2.52 7.64 28.44
C VAL A 117 3.29 6.32 28.26
N LEU A 118 3.36 5.76 27.04
CA LEU A 118 4.02 4.46 26.78
C LEU A 118 5.54 4.56 26.77
N GLY A 119 6.10 5.73 26.44
CA GLY A 119 7.54 5.97 26.45
C GLY A 119 8.16 6.09 27.85
N ASP A 120 7.34 6.17 28.91
CA ASP A 120 7.80 6.27 30.31
C ASP A 120 7.98 4.91 30.99
N ILE A 121 7.57 3.82 30.38
CA ILE A 121 7.69 2.48 30.93
C ILE A 121 9.18 2.10 30.98
N PRO A 122 9.72 1.74 32.17
CA PRO A 122 11.10 1.32 32.28
C PRO A 122 11.35 0.07 31.42
N VAL A 123 12.48 0.03 30.70
CA VAL A 123 12.91 -1.03 29.76
C VAL A 123 12.13 -1.05 28.45
N LEU A 124 10.78 -1.12 28.47
CA LEU A 124 9.95 -1.20 27.25
C LEU A 124 9.81 0.16 26.55
N GLY A 125 9.82 1.25 27.31
CA GLY A 125 9.75 2.60 26.76
C GLY A 125 10.89 2.90 25.79
N PRO A 126 12.16 2.80 26.22
CA PRO A 126 13.30 3.03 25.35
C PRO A 126 13.41 2.05 24.18
N LEU A 127 12.97 0.80 24.37
CA LEU A 127 13.09 -0.25 23.35
C LEU A 127 12.07 -0.13 22.23
N LEU A 128 10.81 0.21 22.56
CA LEU A 128 9.69 0.14 21.62
C LEU A 128 9.02 1.48 21.34
N PHE A 129 9.11 2.47 22.26
CA PHE A 129 8.30 3.69 22.24
C PHE A 129 9.10 4.99 22.19
N GLN A 130 10.43 4.91 22.07
CA GLN A 130 11.29 6.07 21.86
C GLN A 130 11.97 5.99 20.49
N ASN A 131 12.19 7.16 19.88
CA ASN A 131 12.83 7.29 18.57
C ASN A 131 12.17 6.45 17.44
N THR A 132 10.86 6.31 17.46
CA THR A 132 10.08 5.49 16.51
C THR A 132 9.27 6.33 15.54
N TYR A 133 8.87 5.70 14.44
CA TYR A 133 7.94 6.30 13.49
C TYR A 133 6.51 5.82 13.77
N ILE A 134 5.53 6.71 13.61
CA ILE A 134 4.10 6.36 13.73
C ILE A 134 3.69 5.25 12.75
N THR A 135 4.36 5.16 11.60
CA THR A 135 4.16 4.12 10.58
C THR A 135 4.41 2.72 11.09
N THR A 136 5.30 2.53 12.08
CA THR A 136 5.55 1.22 12.69
C THR A 136 4.32 0.70 13.41
N TYR A 137 3.66 1.54 14.22
CA TYR A 137 2.42 1.15 14.91
C TYR A 137 1.26 0.97 13.93
N LEU A 138 1.18 1.83 12.91
CA LEU A 138 0.21 1.68 11.85
C LEU A 138 0.39 0.34 11.13
N GLY A 139 1.62 -0.09 10.87
CA GLY A 139 1.92 -1.38 10.27
C GLY A 139 1.41 -2.57 11.11
N PHE A 140 1.64 -2.55 12.43
CA PHE A 140 1.09 -3.57 13.34
C PHE A 140 -0.44 -3.53 13.41
N ALA A 141 -1.04 -2.35 13.43
CA ALA A 141 -2.49 -2.19 13.40
C ALA A 141 -3.09 -2.77 12.10
N ILE A 142 -2.50 -2.46 10.95
CA ILE A 142 -2.91 -3.01 9.66
C ILE A 142 -2.76 -4.55 9.64
N LEU A 143 -1.68 -5.10 10.21
CA LEU A 143 -1.50 -6.55 10.34
C LEU A 143 -2.65 -7.19 11.12
N ALA A 144 -2.96 -6.64 12.30
CA ALA A 144 -4.02 -7.18 13.16
C ALA A 144 -5.41 -7.08 12.48
N VAL A 145 -5.72 -5.90 11.91
CA VAL A 145 -6.98 -5.68 11.19
C VAL A 145 -7.10 -6.61 9.98
N SER A 146 -6.03 -6.78 9.19
CA SER A 146 -6.00 -7.67 8.04
C SER A 146 -6.26 -9.12 8.43
N ALA A 147 -5.67 -9.59 9.53
CA ALA A 147 -5.90 -10.94 10.05
C ALA A 147 -7.38 -11.13 10.48
N ILE A 148 -7.95 -10.16 11.19
CA ILE A 148 -9.35 -10.19 11.59
C ILE A 148 -10.26 -10.18 10.37
N VAL A 149 -10.05 -9.28 9.43
CA VAL A 149 -10.85 -9.14 8.21
C VAL A 149 -10.83 -10.44 7.40
N LEU A 150 -9.65 -11.02 7.19
CA LEU A 150 -9.50 -12.22 6.35
C LEU A 150 -10.07 -13.48 6.99
N TYR A 151 -9.92 -13.64 8.33
CA TYR A 151 -10.27 -14.90 9.00
C TYR A 151 -11.54 -14.84 9.84
N LYS A 152 -11.97 -13.67 10.29
CA LYS A 152 -13.10 -13.52 11.21
C LYS A 152 -14.33 -12.81 10.63
N THR A 153 -14.25 -12.29 9.38
CA THR A 153 -15.38 -11.58 8.77
C THR A 153 -16.03 -12.36 7.62
N LYS A 154 -17.29 -11.98 7.33
CA LYS A 154 -18.04 -12.50 6.16
C LYS A 154 -17.35 -12.11 4.84
N PHE A 155 -16.68 -10.95 4.80
CA PHE A 155 -15.91 -10.52 3.63
C PHE A 155 -14.76 -11.50 3.35
N GLY A 156 -13.92 -11.79 4.34
CA GLY A 156 -12.80 -12.72 4.17
C GLY A 156 -13.25 -14.15 3.83
N LEU A 157 -14.38 -14.61 4.38
CA LEU A 157 -14.96 -15.89 4.00
C LEU A 157 -15.35 -15.94 2.52
N ARG A 158 -16.05 -14.90 2.03
CA ARG A 158 -16.45 -14.80 0.62
C ARG A 158 -15.23 -14.66 -0.30
N LEU A 159 -14.23 -13.91 0.11
CA LEU A 159 -12.98 -13.72 -0.65
C LEU A 159 -12.29 -15.08 -0.88
N ARG A 160 -12.11 -15.86 0.19
CA ARG A 160 -11.48 -17.18 0.11
C ARG A 160 -12.31 -18.16 -0.72
N ALA A 161 -13.64 -18.17 -0.56
CA ALA A 161 -14.52 -19.00 -1.37
C ALA A 161 -14.39 -18.68 -2.88
N CYS A 162 -14.25 -17.39 -3.25
CA CYS A 162 -14.02 -16.97 -4.64
C CYS A 162 -12.66 -17.42 -5.17
N GLY A 163 -11.65 -17.54 -4.31
CA GLY A 163 -10.33 -18.03 -4.71
C GLY A 163 -10.27 -19.53 -4.91
N GLU A 164 -10.93 -20.30 -4.02
CA GLU A 164 -10.92 -21.77 -4.08
C GLU A 164 -11.84 -22.33 -5.16
N HIS A 165 -13.11 -21.88 -5.18
CA HIS A 165 -14.12 -22.36 -6.13
C HIS A 165 -15.01 -21.22 -6.62
N PRO A 166 -14.56 -20.41 -7.62
CA PRO A 166 -15.30 -19.25 -8.09
C PRO A 166 -16.69 -19.59 -8.64
N GLN A 167 -16.85 -20.76 -9.30
CA GLN A 167 -18.15 -21.20 -9.83
C GLN A 167 -19.13 -21.53 -8.72
N ALA A 168 -18.68 -22.19 -7.64
CA ALA A 168 -19.51 -22.48 -6.48
C ALA A 168 -19.89 -21.19 -5.72
N ALA A 169 -18.97 -20.22 -5.62
CA ALA A 169 -19.26 -18.92 -5.03
C ALA A 169 -20.31 -18.15 -5.82
N ASP A 170 -20.24 -18.18 -7.14
CA ASP A 170 -21.21 -17.54 -8.05
C ASP A 170 -22.60 -18.17 -7.94
N SER A 171 -22.70 -19.50 -7.85
CA SER A 171 -23.96 -20.23 -7.74
C SER A 171 -24.75 -19.90 -6.47
N VAL A 172 -24.06 -19.46 -5.39
CA VAL A 172 -24.71 -19.00 -4.15
C VAL A 172 -24.91 -17.48 -4.11
N GLY A 173 -24.76 -16.78 -5.26
CA GLY A 173 -25.05 -15.37 -5.40
C GLY A 173 -23.92 -14.42 -4.98
N ILE A 174 -22.69 -14.92 -4.80
CA ILE A 174 -21.53 -14.07 -4.51
C ILE A 174 -20.96 -13.53 -5.84
N ASN A 175 -20.89 -12.21 -5.97
CA ASN A 175 -20.29 -11.60 -7.15
C ASN A 175 -18.75 -11.76 -7.13
N VAL A 176 -18.25 -12.75 -7.87
CA VAL A 176 -16.83 -13.11 -7.94
C VAL A 176 -15.97 -11.98 -8.47
N TYR A 177 -16.44 -11.23 -9.47
CA TYR A 177 -15.70 -10.08 -10.02
C TYR A 177 -15.43 -9.02 -8.96
N LYS A 178 -16.48 -8.59 -8.24
CA LYS A 178 -16.33 -7.59 -7.17
C LYS A 178 -15.41 -8.06 -6.06
N MET A 179 -15.49 -9.33 -5.69
CA MET A 179 -14.63 -9.90 -4.66
C MET A 179 -13.16 -9.96 -5.09
N ARG A 180 -12.88 -10.32 -6.33
CA ARG A 180 -11.52 -10.31 -6.89
C ARG A 180 -10.93 -8.91 -6.96
N TYR A 181 -11.71 -7.93 -7.45
CA TYR A 181 -11.28 -6.52 -7.43
C TYR A 181 -10.99 -6.00 -6.03
N ALA A 182 -11.75 -6.42 -5.03
CA ALA A 182 -11.52 -6.03 -3.64
C ALA A 182 -10.33 -6.75 -2.99
N GLY A 183 -9.84 -7.85 -3.59
CA GLY A 183 -8.69 -8.61 -3.11
C GLY A 183 -7.36 -8.16 -3.72
N VAL A 184 -7.36 -7.55 -4.90
CA VAL A 184 -6.18 -7.04 -5.60
C VAL A 184 -5.82 -5.65 -5.14
#